data_62320400835a18bbcc4c906eda0e6a42
#
_entry.id   62320400835a18bbcc4c906eda0e6a42
#
_cell.length_a   1.000
_cell.length_b   1.000
_cell.length_c   1.000
_cell.angle_alpha   90.00
_cell.angle_beta   90.00
_cell.angle_gamma   90.00
#
_symmetry.space_group_name_H-M   'P 1'
#
loop_
_entity.id
_entity.type
_entity.pdbx_description
1 polymer ?
#
loop_
_entity_poly.entity_id
_entity_poly.type
_entity_poly.pdbx_seq_one_letter_code
_entity_poly.pdbx_strand_id
1 'polypeptide(L)'
;MKNLRYLCLLCALAVCTMLPTGCIERPDEVPGPDDTAQGGNKYDYATTRDIPLNLDYARRGSKALFEIYAQNPVNAVDGAFTLKPGVKALLRAYTDNDGKYSGVVNLPTAVGKVYVYSESYGFPACIEADVTAGGISCNVRQFYEKAAGKVSGAAVADRVAATRADAANPYNVQQLGDWTWEGKPLYILGTVYGQKPYLNIAPDYAQTPAGMMNRIQNVLMPGVDNSKYAMPTGVVNLNVTKDAHLTLVFAAELAAWRNAIGYYYYDTQNPPRTQAEFDALPKYVAFPNCSSFTTNFDDPDDLGSGGGDWTAPLFFGEQLRLTCFRGGKATDIFPAGTTVGWFMLPDAYEISAYDYTGKLDITGSKHPARYSNNEFNAGNGRYMVSLYDKVSGKTVLGFEDGGDNDYKDVLFYVDSDPADAIYDPDRPTTDPGDEKYPDVAGDPVVGTLAFEDLWPSQGDYDMNDVVVGYSTTFTVDKDNRIVAIRDVVTPLHSGGKLRSAFGYQLDIPVTAVKGVKIENGSSTAGLEKNQDKAVVILFDDIEQAVARGPVSVEIKLDGSLSMDKVTRKSLYNPFICVSDKGFVPGAVRKEIHLTNYPPTSLADLSFRPQR
;
A
#
# COMPACT_ATOMS: atom_id res chain seq x y z
N MET A 1 -5.02 -44.84 29.97
CA MET A 1 -4.84 -43.77 28.97
C MET A 1 -4.13 -44.31 27.72
N LYS A 2 -4.77 -45.23 26.99
CA LYS A 2 -4.22 -45.84 25.76
C LYS A 2 -5.28 -46.06 24.65
N ASN A 3 -6.47 -45.47 24.75
CA ASN A 3 -7.58 -45.70 23.79
C ASN A 3 -8.12 -44.45 23.06
N LEU A 4 -7.30 -43.38 22.95
CA LEU A 4 -7.76 -42.15 22.27
C LEU A 4 -6.98 -41.83 20.98
N ARG A 5 -6.14 -42.74 20.46
CA ARG A 5 -5.37 -42.52 19.23
C ARG A 5 -5.86 -43.31 18.02
N TYR A 6 -6.90 -44.12 18.14
CA TYR A 6 -7.43 -44.93 17.03
C TYR A 6 -8.77 -44.40 16.44
N LEU A 7 -9.35 -43.32 16.99
CA LEU A 7 -10.61 -42.78 16.51
C LEU A 7 -10.44 -41.69 15.43
N CYS A 8 -9.25 -41.12 15.29
CA CYS A 8 -8.98 -40.10 14.26
C CYS A 8 -8.49 -40.66 12.91
N LEU A 9 -8.16 -41.94 12.82
CA LEU A 9 -7.68 -42.55 11.57
C LEU A 9 -8.78 -43.21 10.74
N LEU A 10 -9.97 -43.40 11.29
CA LEU A 10 -11.11 -44.02 10.60
C LEU A 10 -12.09 -43.02 9.95
N CYS A 11 -11.98 -41.73 10.24
CA CYS A 11 -12.77 -40.70 9.57
C CYS A 11 -12.14 -40.15 8.27
N ALA A 12 -10.87 -40.44 8.01
CA ALA A 12 -10.18 -39.98 6.79
C ALA A 12 -10.28 -40.95 5.60
N LEU A 13 -10.84 -42.13 5.76
CA LEU A 13 -10.97 -43.11 4.68
C LEU A 13 -12.43 -43.30 4.17
N ALA A 14 -13.40 -42.59 4.70
CA ALA A 14 -14.80 -42.74 4.31
C ALA A 14 -15.36 -41.66 3.35
N VAL A 15 -14.53 -40.73 2.86
CA VAL A 15 -14.95 -39.65 1.95
C VAL A 15 -14.51 -39.87 0.49
N CYS A 16 -13.79 -40.96 0.19
CA CYS A 16 -13.25 -41.20 -1.15
C CYS A 16 -14.02 -42.25 -2.00
N THR A 17 -15.26 -42.60 -1.67
CA THR A 17 -16.00 -43.57 -2.51
C THR A 17 -17.45 -43.19 -2.71
N MET A 18 -17.73 -41.99 -3.21
CA MET A 18 -18.99 -41.71 -3.92
C MET A 18 -18.69 -40.64 -4.99
N LEU A 19 -18.04 -41.07 -6.06
CA LEU A 19 -18.20 -40.40 -7.33
C LEU A 19 -19.54 -40.92 -7.91
N PRO A 20 -20.54 -40.07 -8.15
CA PRO A 20 -21.67 -40.47 -8.94
C PRO A 20 -21.18 -40.63 -10.39
N THR A 21 -21.15 -41.85 -10.90
CA THR A 21 -21.16 -42.10 -12.33
C THR A 21 -22.54 -41.67 -12.86
N GLY A 22 -22.70 -40.37 -13.04
CA GLY A 22 -23.82 -39.79 -13.74
C GLY A 22 -23.44 -39.71 -15.21
N CYS A 23 -23.86 -40.69 -16.01
CA CYS A 23 -24.03 -40.48 -17.44
C CYS A 23 -25.01 -39.34 -17.61
N ILE A 24 -24.55 -38.21 -18.14
CA ILE A 24 -25.44 -37.16 -18.62
C ILE A 24 -26.10 -37.72 -19.88
N GLU A 25 -27.39 -38.11 -19.77
CA GLU A 25 -28.22 -38.37 -20.96
C GLU A 25 -28.24 -37.09 -21.78
N ARG A 26 -27.86 -37.19 -23.06
CA ARG A 26 -28.01 -36.10 -24.02
C ARG A 26 -29.48 -35.71 -24.09
N PRO A 27 -29.83 -34.40 -23.99
CA PRO A 27 -31.12 -33.96 -24.48
C PRO A 27 -31.16 -34.20 -26.00
N ASP A 28 -32.04 -35.07 -26.47
CA ASP A 28 -32.37 -35.21 -27.89
C ASP A 28 -33.05 -33.90 -28.33
N GLU A 29 -32.40 -33.12 -29.13
CA GLU A 29 -32.77 -31.85 -29.73
C GLU A 29 -32.03 -30.63 -29.12
N VAL A 30 -30.92 -30.30 -29.76
CA VAL A 30 -30.38 -28.93 -29.72
C VAL A 30 -31.27 -28.10 -30.66
N PRO A 31 -32.04 -27.10 -30.17
CA PRO A 31 -32.72 -26.17 -31.05
C PRO A 31 -31.68 -25.46 -31.93
N GLY A 32 -31.93 -25.47 -33.26
CA GLY A 32 -31.11 -24.69 -34.18
C GLY A 32 -31.06 -23.21 -33.78
N PRO A 33 -30.03 -22.47 -34.19
CA PRO A 33 -29.89 -21.08 -33.83
C PRO A 33 -31.04 -20.28 -34.44
N ASP A 34 -31.93 -19.79 -33.58
CA ASP A 34 -32.93 -18.79 -33.95
C ASP A 34 -32.27 -17.42 -34.00
N ASP A 35 -32.11 -16.86 -35.18
CA ASP A 35 -31.33 -15.65 -35.50
C ASP A 35 -31.91 -14.33 -34.95
N THR A 36 -32.81 -14.37 -33.96
CA THR A 36 -33.48 -13.18 -33.43
C THR A 36 -33.30 -12.92 -31.92
N ALA A 37 -32.44 -13.64 -31.24
CA ALA A 37 -32.19 -13.39 -29.81
C ALA A 37 -30.95 -12.48 -29.62
N GLN A 38 -31.14 -11.18 -29.55
CA GLN A 38 -30.33 -10.30 -28.71
C GLN A 38 -30.48 -10.72 -27.22
N GLY A 39 -30.01 -11.91 -26.88
CA GLY A 39 -29.97 -12.44 -25.51
C GLY A 39 -28.51 -12.55 -25.10
N GLY A 40 -28.00 -11.58 -24.34
CA GLY A 40 -26.75 -11.76 -23.62
C GLY A 40 -26.77 -13.06 -22.84
N ASN A 41 -25.62 -13.74 -22.75
CA ASN A 41 -25.43 -15.00 -22.02
C ASN A 41 -26.20 -14.99 -20.70
N LYS A 42 -27.16 -15.86 -20.56
CA LYS A 42 -28.04 -15.94 -19.40
C LYS A 42 -27.31 -16.40 -18.13
N TYR A 43 -26.09 -16.88 -18.30
CA TYR A 43 -25.21 -17.31 -17.21
C TYR A 43 -23.79 -16.81 -17.49
N ASP A 44 -23.26 -16.00 -16.57
CA ASP A 44 -21.85 -15.60 -16.54
C ASP A 44 -21.12 -16.53 -15.55
N TYR A 45 -20.27 -17.39 -16.07
CA TYR A 45 -19.44 -18.31 -15.29
C TYR A 45 -18.06 -17.71 -14.97
N ALA A 46 -17.84 -16.44 -15.26
CA ALA A 46 -16.57 -15.78 -14.96
C ALA A 46 -16.35 -15.73 -13.46
N THR A 47 -15.26 -16.32 -12.99
CA THR A 47 -14.84 -16.30 -11.58
C THR A 47 -14.05 -15.04 -11.23
N THR A 48 -13.60 -14.28 -12.23
CA THR A 48 -12.89 -13.02 -12.09
C THR A 48 -13.45 -11.99 -13.07
N ARG A 49 -13.29 -10.71 -12.73
CA ARG A 49 -13.69 -9.59 -13.58
C ARG A 49 -12.62 -8.51 -13.55
N ASP A 50 -12.48 -7.80 -14.65
CA ASP A 50 -11.61 -6.63 -14.77
C ASP A 50 -12.39 -5.40 -14.29
N ILE A 51 -11.85 -4.71 -13.30
CA ILE A 51 -12.50 -3.58 -12.62
C ILE A 51 -11.64 -2.33 -12.79
N PRO A 52 -12.21 -1.20 -13.26
CA PRO A 52 -11.53 0.08 -13.25
C PRO A 52 -11.11 0.48 -11.83
N LEU A 53 -9.87 0.96 -11.67
CA LEU A 53 -9.30 1.41 -10.42
C LEU A 53 -8.83 2.86 -10.58
N ASN A 54 -9.32 3.75 -9.73
CA ASN A 54 -8.92 5.14 -9.67
C ASN A 54 -8.49 5.50 -8.24
N LEU A 55 -7.24 5.93 -8.10
CA LEU A 55 -6.68 6.42 -6.84
C LEU A 55 -6.33 7.90 -6.96
N ASP A 56 -6.56 8.69 -5.91
CA ASP A 56 -6.04 10.04 -5.74
C ASP A 56 -5.66 10.24 -4.28
N TYR A 57 -4.36 10.17 -4.00
CA TYR A 57 -3.80 10.42 -2.68
C TYR A 57 -3.71 11.90 -2.32
N ALA A 58 -4.16 12.80 -3.19
CA ALA A 58 -4.13 14.25 -3.01
C ALA A 58 -2.72 14.83 -2.80
N ARG A 59 -1.69 14.16 -3.25
CA ARG A 59 -0.30 14.52 -3.00
C ARG A 59 0.45 14.77 -4.30
N ARG A 60 1.34 15.76 -4.28
CA ARG A 60 2.14 16.15 -5.45
C ARG A 60 3.63 15.99 -5.16
N GLY A 61 4.41 15.77 -6.23
CA GLY A 61 5.87 15.78 -6.20
C GLY A 61 6.52 14.47 -5.79
N SER A 62 5.76 13.39 -5.60
CA SER A 62 6.30 12.06 -5.30
C SER A 62 5.39 10.98 -5.82
N LYS A 63 5.97 9.88 -6.30
CA LYS A 63 5.25 8.65 -6.62
C LYS A 63 5.16 7.76 -5.39
N ALA A 64 4.01 7.10 -5.19
CA ALA A 64 3.86 6.04 -4.22
C ALA A 64 3.89 4.68 -4.92
N LEU A 65 4.62 3.72 -4.37
CA LEU A 65 4.39 2.32 -4.65
C LEU A 65 3.16 1.90 -3.83
N PHE A 66 2.14 1.36 -4.48
CA PHE A 66 0.95 0.85 -3.82
C PHE A 66 0.62 -0.57 -4.26
N GLU A 67 -0.15 -1.24 -3.43
CA GLU A 67 -0.60 -2.61 -3.65
C GLU A 67 -2.10 -2.71 -3.41
N ILE A 68 -2.78 -3.57 -4.16
CA ILE A 68 -4.22 -3.85 -3.99
C ILE A 68 -4.39 -5.26 -3.47
N TYR A 69 -5.17 -5.42 -2.41
CA TYR A 69 -5.47 -6.71 -1.79
C TYR A 69 -6.98 -6.95 -1.73
N ALA A 70 -7.40 -8.23 -1.86
CA ALA A 70 -8.81 -8.64 -1.71
C ALA A 70 -9.25 -8.80 -0.25
N GLN A 71 -8.30 -8.79 0.69
CA GLN A 71 -8.53 -8.90 2.13
C GLN A 71 -7.54 -8.02 2.87
N ASN A 72 -7.86 -7.60 4.09
CA ASN A 72 -6.97 -6.76 4.89
C ASN A 72 -5.56 -7.38 4.99
N PRO A 73 -4.53 -6.73 4.41
CA PRO A 73 -3.18 -7.29 4.32
C PRO A 73 -2.34 -7.10 5.57
N VAL A 74 -2.76 -6.29 6.54
CA VAL A 74 -1.89 -5.87 7.66
C VAL A 74 -2.36 -6.41 9.00
N ASN A 75 -1.38 -6.60 9.89
CA ASN A 75 -1.56 -6.74 11.32
C ASN A 75 -0.92 -5.53 12.01
N ALA A 76 -1.50 -5.11 13.12
CA ALA A 76 -0.85 -4.21 14.06
C ALA A 76 -0.17 -5.05 15.15
N VAL A 77 1.15 -4.92 15.27
CA VAL A 77 1.95 -5.62 16.30
C VAL A 77 2.91 -4.62 16.92
N ASP A 78 2.82 -4.42 18.22
CA ASP A 78 3.70 -3.53 19.00
C ASP A 78 3.90 -2.13 18.37
N GLY A 79 2.81 -1.55 17.86
CA GLY A 79 2.83 -0.22 17.24
C GLY A 79 3.22 -0.21 15.75
N ALA A 80 3.68 -1.31 15.18
CA ALA A 80 4.07 -1.40 13.78
C ALA A 80 3.03 -2.13 12.91
N PHE A 81 2.84 -1.67 11.67
CA PHE A 81 2.10 -2.42 10.65
C PHE A 81 3.00 -3.47 10.01
N THR A 82 2.56 -4.71 10.02
CA THR A 82 3.25 -5.81 9.36
C THR A 82 2.32 -6.51 8.38
N LEU A 83 2.83 -6.87 7.20
CA LEU A 83 2.05 -7.64 6.25
C LEU A 83 1.75 -9.05 6.81
N LYS A 84 0.51 -9.49 6.66
CA LYS A 84 0.07 -10.83 7.04
C LYS A 84 0.76 -11.88 6.17
N PRO A 85 1.33 -12.94 6.74
CA PRO A 85 1.93 -14.01 5.96
C PRO A 85 0.94 -14.64 4.98
N GLY A 86 1.35 -14.81 3.73
CA GLY A 86 0.57 -15.52 2.70
C GLY A 86 -0.53 -14.72 2.03
N VAL A 87 -0.79 -13.49 2.42
CA VAL A 87 -1.68 -12.57 1.68
C VAL A 87 -0.96 -12.08 0.43
N LYS A 88 -1.62 -12.18 -0.72
CA LYS A 88 -1.05 -11.82 -2.02
C LYS A 88 -1.70 -10.56 -2.58
N ALA A 89 -0.88 -9.68 -3.11
CA ALA A 89 -1.36 -8.50 -3.82
C ALA A 89 -1.97 -8.92 -5.19
N LEU A 90 -3.09 -8.30 -5.53
CA LEU A 90 -3.74 -8.45 -6.84
C LEU A 90 -3.09 -7.53 -7.88
N LEU A 91 -2.57 -6.41 -7.45
CA LEU A 91 -1.85 -5.42 -8.26
C LEU A 91 -0.76 -4.77 -7.42
N ARG A 92 0.39 -4.52 -8.03
CA ARG A 92 1.47 -3.68 -7.49
C ARG A 92 1.88 -2.69 -8.57
N ALA A 93 1.80 -1.40 -8.27
CA ALA A 93 2.03 -0.34 -9.23
C ALA A 93 2.46 0.97 -8.55
N TYR A 94 2.97 1.93 -9.34
CA TYR A 94 3.27 3.28 -8.89
C TYR A 94 2.14 4.26 -9.23
N THR A 95 1.92 5.25 -8.38
CA THR A 95 1.16 6.45 -8.76
C THR A 95 1.97 7.31 -9.74
N ASP A 96 1.34 8.27 -10.37
CA ASP A 96 2.03 9.37 -11.04
C ASP A 96 2.61 10.36 -10.02
N ASN A 97 3.27 11.43 -10.50
CA ASN A 97 3.84 12.49 -9.65
C ASN A 97 2.78 13.35 -8.93
N ASP A 98 1.52 13.24 -9.30
CA ASP A 98 0.41 13.90 -8.62
C ASP A 98 -0.26 12.99 -7.57
N GLY A 99 0.31 11.80 -7.31
CA GLY A 99 -0.23 10.81 -6.38
C GLY A 99 -1.48 10.12 -6.91
N LYS A 100 -1.64 10.04 -8.24
CA LYS A 100 -2.81 9.44 -8.89
C LYS A 100 -2.45 8.16 -9.63
N TYR A 101 -3.43 7.28 -9.71
CA TYR A 101 -3.38 6.12 -10.59
C TYR A 101 -4.76 5.89 -11.22
N SER A 102 -4.77 5.56 -12.50
CA SER A 102 -5.97 5.11 -13.21
C SER A 102 -5.62 3.91 -14.07
N GLY A 103 -6.27 2.79 -13.83
CA GLY A 103 -6.01 1.55 -14.53
C GLY A 103 -7.07 0.50 -14.26
N VAL A 104 -6.69 -0.77 -14.41
CA VAL A 104 -7.57 -1.93 -14.27
C VAL A 104 -6.95 -2.94 -13.31
N VAL A 105 -7.78 -3.51 -12.45
CA VAL A 105 -7.40 -4.65 -11.61
C VAL A 105 -8.32 -5.83 -11.88
N ASN A 106 -7.76 -7.04 -11.97
CA ASN A 106 -8.53 -8.26 -12.10
C ASN A 106 -8.88 -8.80 -10.71
N LEU A 107 -10.18 -8.88 -10.39
CA LEU A 107 -10.69 -9.31 -9.10
C LEU A 107 -11.53 -10.58 -9.22
N PRO A 108 -11.52 -11.47 -8.20
CA PRO A 108 -12.56 -12.48 -8.03
C PRO A 108 -13.94 -11.81 -7.97
N THR A 109 -14.94 -12.40 -8.64
CA THR A 109 -16.30 -11.80 -8.74
C THR A 109 -17.00 -11.61 -7.40
N ALA A 110 -16.62 -12.39 -6.39
CA ALA A 110 -17.16 -12.31 -5.03
C ALA A 110 -16.57 -11.18 -4.17
N VAL A 111 -15.51 -10.51 -4.64
CA VAL A 111 -14.85 -9.44 -3.88
C VAL A 111 -15.68 -8.16 -3.96
N GLY A 112 -16.19 -7.71 -2.82
CA GLY A 112 -16.97 -6.47 -2.68
C GLY A 112 -16.17 -5.28 -2.13
N LYS A 113 -14.99 -5.55 -1.55
CA LYS A 113 -14.09 -4.55 -0.98
C LYS A 113 -12.65 -4.89 -1.28
N VAL A 114 -11.80 -3.89 -1.43
CA VAL A 114 -10.35 -4.04 -1.58
C VAL A 114 -9.63 -3.13 -0.59
N TYR A 115 -8.36 -3.46 -0.36
CA TYR A 115 -7.45 -2.71 0.50
C TYR A 115 -6.31 -2.17 -0.34
N VAL A 116 -6.12 -0.86 -0.28
CA VAL A 116 -5.01 -0.15 -0.93
C VAL A 116 -3.92 0.06 0.10
N TYR A 117 -2.80 -0.61 -0.05
CA TYR A 117 -1.67 -0.57 0.88
C TYR A 117 -0.49 0.17 0.26
N SER A 118 0.26 0.92 1.08
CA SER A 118 1.50 1.59 0.66
C SER A 118 2.44 1.78 1.85
N GLU A 119 3.72 1.47 1.65
CA GLU A 119 4.81 1.81 2.58
C GLU A 119 5.53 3.11 2.19
N SER A 120 5.03 3.82 1.18
CA SER A 120 5.63 5.07 0.73
C SER A 120 5.33 6.19 1.71
N TYR A 121 6.36 6.91 2.14
CA TYR A 121 6.22 7.99 3.10
C TYR A 121 5.32 9.11 2.59
N GLY A 122 4.40 9.53 3.47
CA GLY A 122 3.43 10.55 3.16
C GLY A 122 2.22 10.07 2.37
N PHE A 123 1.99 8.77 2.35
CA PHE A 123 0.78 8.15 1.85
C PHE A 123 0.13 7.32 2.98
N PRO A 124 -1.19 7.23 3.02
CA PRO A 124 -1.85 6.38 4.00
C PRO A 124 -1.38 4.92 3.87
N ALA A 125 -1.04 4.29 5.00
CA ALA A 125 -0.49 2.92 5.00
C ALA A 125 -1.48 1.91 4.41
N CYS A 126 -2.77 2.03 4.73
CA CYS A 126 -3.79 1.13 4.18
C CYS A 126 -5.15 1.84 4.13
N ILE A 127 -5.88 1.68 3.05
CA ILE A 127 -7.21 2.26 2.84
C ILE A 127 -8.15 1.17 2.35
N GLU A 128 -9.32 1.06 2.95
CA GLU A 128 -10.41 0.23 2.42
C GLU A 128 -11.18 0.99 1.34
N ALA A 129 -11.54 0.33 0.26
CA ALA A 129 -12.36 0.88 -0.81
C ALA A 129 -13.39 -0.13 -1.31
N ASP A 130 -14.62 0.34 -1.54
CA ASP A 130 -15.71 -0.49 -2.06
C ASP A 130 -15.54 -0.79 -3.55
N VAL A 131 -15.90 -2.01 -3.95
CA VAL A 131 -15.99 -2.43 -5.35
C VAL A 131 -17.42 -2.20 -5.83
N THR A 132 -17.63 -1.15 -6.61
CA THR A 132 -18.94 -0.78 -7.16
C THR A 132 -19.11 -1.19 -8.62
N ALA A 133 -20.31 -1.03 -9.16
CA ALA A 133 -20.54 -1.22 -10.60
C ALA A 133 -19.74 -0.23 -11.48
N GLY A 134 -19.40 0.94 -10.95
CA GLY A 134 -18.57 1.95 -11.63
C GLY A 134 -17.06 1.75 -11.47
N GLY A 135 -16.64 0.76 -10.71
CA GLY A 135 -15.23 0.51 -10.40
C GLY A 135 -14.88 0.75 -8.93
N ILE A 136 -13.59 0.80 -8.66
CA ILE A 136 -13.01 1.14 -7.37
C ILE A 136 -12.53 2.59 -7.44
N SER A 137 -12.96 3.41 -6.47
CA SER A 137 -12.49 4.78 -6.32
C SER A 137 -11.99 4.99 -4.91
N CYS A 138 -10.73 5.36 -4.78
CA CYS A 138 -10.12 5.76 -3.53
C CYS A 138 -9.61 7.19 -3.69
N ASN A 139 -10.39 8.17 -3.20
CA ASN A 139 -10.06 9.60 -3.31
C ASN A 139 -9.85 10.18 -1.91
N VAL A 140 -8.59 10.22 -1.51
CA VAL A 140 -8.18 10.75 -0.20
C VAL A 140 -8.49 12.25 -0.09
N ARG A 141 -8.46 13.01 -1.18
CA ARG A 141 -8.76 14.44 -1.20
C ARG A 141 -10.19 14.76 -0.74
N GLN A 142 -11.18 13.95 -1.15
CA GLN A 142 -12.57 14.17 -0.74
C GLN A 142 -12.76 14.03 0.77
N PHE A 143 -12.00 13.16 1.41
CA PHE A 143 -12.00 13.06 2.86
C PHE A 143 -11.41 14.31 3.51
N TYR A 144 -10.34 14.85 2.96
CA TYR A 144 -9.72 16.08 3.43
C TYR A 144 -10.68 17.26 3.37
N GLU A 145 -11.34 17.45 2.23
CA GLU A 145 -12.28 18.54 2.01
C GLU A 145 -13.50 18.43 2.92
N LYS A 146 -14.01 17.22 3.12
CA LYS A 146 -15.16 16.96 4.01
C LYS A 146 -14.82 17.21 5.48
N ALA A 147 -13.62 16.84 5.93
CA ALA A 147 -13.16 17.06 7.30
C ALA A 147 -12.79 18.53 7.55
N ALA A 148 -12.14 19.22 6.62
CA ALA A 148 -11.71 20.62 6.78
C ALA A 148 -12.88 21.60 6.95
N GLY A 149 -14.08 21.29 6.42
CA GLY A 149 -15.27 22.15 6.53
C GLY A 149 -15.94 22.17 7.90
N LYS A 150 -15.52 21.32 8.85
CA LYS A 150 -16.24 21.10 10.09
C LYS A 150 -15.62 21.68 11.37
N VAL A 151 -14.34 22.10 11.33
CA VAL A 151 -13.64 22.65 12.51
C VAL A 151 -13.64 24.17 12.50
N SER A 152 -14.15 24.80 13.56
CA SER A 152 -13.96 26.22 13.83
C SER A 152 -13.13 26.41 15.09
N GLY A 153 -12.02 27.16 15.00
CA GLY A 153 -11.17 27.43 16.13
C GLY A 153 -11.27 28.86 16.65
N ALA A 154 -11.07 29.08 17.95
CA ALA A 154 -10.90 30.38 18.54
C ALA A 154 -9.39 30.77 18.57
N ALA A 155 -9.09 32.04 18.77
CA ALA A 155 -7.70 32.49 18.96
C ALA A 155 -7.07 31.80 20.19
N VAL A 156 -5.76 31.54 20.12
CA VAL A 156 -5.00 31.03 21.27
C VAL A 156 -5.19 31.97 22.45
N ALA A 157 -5.55 31.41 23.60
CA ALA A 157 -5.76 32.20 24.80
C ALA A 157 -4.46 32.92 25.22
N ASP A 158 -4.58 34.16 25.67
CA ASP A 158 -3.43 34.95 26.17
C ASP A 158 -2.75 34.34 27.41
N ARG A 159 -3.40 33.38 28.05
CA ARG A 159 -2.89 32.64 29.20
C ARG A 159 -3.15 31.17 29.10
N VAL A 160 -2.12 30.37 29.27
CA VAL A 160 -2.24 28.98 29.66
C VAL A 160 -2.41 28.94 31.17
N ALA A 161 -3.41 28.24 31.66
CA ALA A 161 -3.51 27.97 33.09
C ALA A 161 -2.23 27.24 33.51
N ALA A 162 -1.41 27.85 34.35
CA ALA A 162 -0.19 27.21 34.83
C ALA A 162 -0.61 26.06 35.76
N THR A 163 -0.70 24.88 35.20
CA THR A 163 -0.81 23.64 35.98
C THR A 163 0.60 23.17 36.32
N ARG A 164 0.82 22.71 37.52
CA ARG A 164 2.04 22.00 37.90
C ARG A 164 1.87 20.53 37.57
N ALA A 165 2.97 19.85 37.31
CA ALA A 165 2.98 18.39 37.24
C ALA A 165 2.44 17.82 38.57
N ASP A 166 1.45 16.98 38.50
CA ASP A 166 0.86 16.24 39.61
C ASP A 166 0.51 14.82 39.17
N ALA A 167 -0.15 14.03 40.03
CA ALA A 167 -0.50 12.65 39.69
C ALA A 167 -1.49 12.52 38.49
N ALA A 168 -2.26 13.57 38.21
CA ALA A 168 -3.18 13.61 37.07
C ALA A 168 -2.54 14.16 35.79
N ASN A 169 -1.45 14.91 35.92
CA ASN A 169 -0.69 15.51 34.82
C ASN A 169 0.82 15.43 35.08
N PRO A 170 1.41 14.23 35.17
CA PRO A 170 2.79 14.03 35.59
C PRO A 170 3.80 14.69 34.64
N TYR A 171 3.43 14.92 33.41
CA TYR A 171 4.30 15.52 32.38
C TYR A 171 4.12 17.04 32.20
N ASN A 172 3.30 17.68 33.05
CA ASN A 172 2.99 19.11 32.94
C ASN A 172 2.51 19.50 31.53
N VAL A 173 1.62 18.72 30.96
CA VAL A 173 1.02 18.95 29.64
C VAL A 173 0.04 20.12 29.71
N GLN A 174 0.11 21.01 28.72
CA GLN A 174 -0.68 22.23 28.65
C GLN A 174 -1.59 22.26 27.44
N GLN A 175 -2.77 22.86 27.60
CA GLN A 175 -3.69 23.14 26.52
C GLN A 175 -3.41 24.53 25.91
N LEU A 176 -3.48 24.61 24.57
CA LEU A 176 -3.26 25.83 23.80
C LEU A 176 -4.57 26.50 23.35
N GLY A 177 -5.37 27.03 24.25
CA GLY A 177 -6.56 27.78 23.90
C GLY A 177 -7.88 27.01 24.02
N ASP A 178 -8.98 27.67 23.68
CA ASP A 178 -10.34 27.13 23.71
C ASP A 178 -10.80 26.79 22.30
N TRP A 179 -11.21 25.56 22.10
CA TRP A 179 -11.61 25.04 20.80
C TRP A 179 -13.06 24.61 20.82
N THR A 180 -13.75 24.76 19.69
CA THR A 180 -15.13 24.34 19.56
C THR A 180 -15.37 23.51 18.31
N TRP A 181 -16.26 22.54 18.45
CA TRP A 181 -16.83 21.78 17.36
C TRP A 181 -18.36 21.88 17.43
N GLU A 182 -18.99 22.33 16.35
CA GLU A 182 -20.43 22.54 16.32
C GLU A 182 -20.95 23.33 17.56
N GLY A 183 -20.17 24.33 18.00
CA GLY A 183 -20.51 25.15 19.17
C GLY A 183 -20.26 24.49 20.55
N LYS A 184 -19.70 23.27 20.59
CA LYS A 184 -19.32 22.59 21.83
C LYS A 184 -17.83 22.71 22.09
N PRO A 185 -17.40 22.91 23.35
CA PRO A 185 -15.98 22.98 23.68
C PRO A 185 -15.25 21.67 23.33
N LEU A 186 -14.06 21.79 22.78
CA LEU A 186 -13.09 20.70 22.58
C LEU A 186 -11.90 20.94 23.51
N TYR A 187 -11.51 19.91 24.23
CA TYR A 187 -10.39 19.99 25.16
C TYR A 187 -9.26 19.07 24.72
N ILE A 188 -8.04 19.53 24.70
CA ILE A 188 -6.85 18.68 24.49
C ILE A 188 -6.66 17.74 25.67
N LEU A 189 -6.85 18.27 26.90
CA LEU A 189 -6.81 17.53 28.14
C LEU A 189 -8.21 17.05 28.49
N GLY A 190 -8.51 15.78 28.27
CA GLY A 190 -9.82 15.21 28.56
C GLY A 190 -10.51 14.64 27.34
N THR A 191 -11.82 14.58 27.37
CA THR A 191 -12.63 14.03 26.28
C THR A 191 -12.74 15.05 25.15
N VAL A 192 -12.32 14.64 23.95
CA VAL A 192 -12.42 15.42 22.72
C VAL A 192 -13.52 14.82 21.86
N TYR A 193 -14.51 15.60 21.47
CA TYR A 193 -15.53 15.12 20.54
C TYR A 193 -14.96 15.08 19.12
N GLY A 194 -14.60 13.90 18.72
CA GLY A 194 -14.50 13.38 17.39
C GLY A 194 -13.83 14.16 16.27
N GLN A 195 -13.12 15.27 16.51
CA GLN A 195 -12.56 16.03 15.40
C GLN A 195 -11.33 16.83 15.84
N LYS A 196 -10.61 17.34 14.85
CA LYS A 196 -9.34 18.03 14.99
C LYS A 196 -9.39 19.18 16.00
N PRO A 197 -8.81 19.02 17.19
CA PRO A 197 -8.87 20.03 18.23
C PRO A 197 -7.71 21.03 18.15
N TYR A 198 -7.10 21.23 16.98
CA TYR A 198 -5.96 22.14 16.84
C TYR A 198 -6.33 23.36 16.02
N LEU A 199 -6.07 24.48 16.59
CA LEU A 199 -6.42 25.79 16.10
C LEU A 199 -5.37 26.33 15.18
N ASN A 200 -4.68 26.97 15.04
CA ASN A 200 -3.60 27.55 14.21
C ASN A 200 -3.21 26.75 12.97
N ILE A 201 -4.10 25.86 12.49
CA ILE A 201 -3.87 25.26 11.20
C ILE A 201 -4.11 26.36 10.18
N ALA A 202 -3.11 26.59 9.34
CA ALA A 202 -3.28 27.48 8.21
C ALA A 202 -4.44 26.94 7.34
N PRO A 203 -5.28 27.80 6.77
CA PRO A 203 -6.46 27.36 6.01
C PRO A 203 -6.12 26.47 4.81
N ASP A 204 -4.86 26.50 4.37
CA ASP A 204 -4.37 25.71 3.26
C ASP A 204 -3.36 24.66 3.74
N TYR A 205 -3.45 23.46 3.17
CA TYR A 205 -2.43 22.42 3.39
C TYR A 205 -1.09 22.85 2.81
N ALA A 206 -0.02 22.69 3.59
CA ALA A 206 1.33 22.94 3.09
C ALA A 206 1.64 21.93 1.97
N GLN A 207 2.19 22.45 0.87
CA GLN A 207 2.69 21.60 -0.19
C GLN A 207 4.04 21.02 0.25
N THR A 208 4.11 19.71 0.37
CA THR A 208 5.39 19.04 0.65
C THR A 208 6.37 19.32 -0.48
N PRO A 209 7.60 19.75 -0.18
CA PRO A 209 8.61 19.98 -1.21
C PRO A 209 8.84 18.75 -2.08
N ALA A 210 8.94 18.96 -3.40
CA ALA A 210 9.09 17.89 -4.37
C ALA A 210 10.29 16.98 -4.01
N GLY A 211 10.06 15.65 -4.06
CA GLY A 211 11.07 14.63 -3.78
C GLY A 211 11.52 14.53 -2.30
N MET A 212 11.04 15.41 -1.40
CA MET A 212 11.49 15.41 0.00
C MET A 212 11.19 14.08 0.69
N MET A 213 10.00 13.52 0.50
CA MET A 213 9.62 12.26 1.15
C MET A 213 10.47 11.08 0.69
N ASN A 214 10.81 11.02 -0.58
CA ASN A 214 11.72 9.99 -1.10
C ASN A 214 13.14 10.16 -0.54
N ARG A 215 13.63 11.40 -0.41
CA ARG A 215 14.93 11.64 0.23
C ARG A 215 14.93 11.23 1.68
N ILE A 216 13.85 11.51 2.43
CA ILE A 216 13.69 11.05 3.81
C ILE A 216 13.66 9.52 3.85
N GLN A 217 12.88 8.87 3.01
CA GLN A 217 12.76 7.41 2.97
C GLN A 217 14.07 6.71 2.58
N ASN A 218 14.92 7.35 1.78
CA ASN A 218 16.25 6.83 1.46
C ASN A 218 17.20 6.81 2.66
N VAL A 219 16.95 7.66 3.66
CA VAL A 219 17.76 7.77 4.89
C VAL A 219 17.12 6.98 6.03
N LEU A 220 15.84 7.18 6.27
CA LEU A 220 15.04 6.46 7.27
C LEU A 220 14.28 5.35 6.55
N MET A 221 14.96 4.27 6.20
CA MET A 221 14.34 3.16 5.48
C MET A 221 13.41 2.36 6.40
N PRO A 222 12.18 2.02 5.96
CA PRO A 222 11.26 1.20 6.73
C PRO A 222 11.85 -0.16 7.12
N GLY A 223 11.62 -0.59 8.36
CA GLY A 223 12.08 -1.88 8.85
C GLY A 223 13.60 -2.02 8.97
N VAL A 224 14.34 -0.92 8.93
CA VAL A 224 15.81 -0.88 9.10
C VAL A 224 16.13 -0.08 10.34
N ASP A 225 17.01 -0.58 11.20
CA ASP A 225 17.54 0.17 12.34
C ASP A 225 18.29 1.42 11.85
N ASN A 226 17.67 2.60 12.05
CA ASN A 226 18.18 3.91 11.69
C ASN A 226 18.78 4.67 12.90
N SER A 227 19.03 4.01 14.03
CA SER A 227 19.54 4.61 15.28
C SER A 227 20.84 5.41 15.10
N LYS A 228 21.60 5.16 14.02
CA LYS A 228 22.76 5.98 13.63
C LYS A 228 22.45 7.47 13.41
N TYR A 229 21.18 7.81 13.13
CA TYR A 229 20.70 9.18 12.95
C TYR A 229 20.11 9.77 14.24
N ALA A 230 19.95 8.98 15.29
CA ALA A 230 19.48 9.43 16.60
C ALA A 230 20.62 10.15 17.34
N MET A 231 20.77 11.42 17.08
CA MET A 231 21.85 12.28 17.58
C MET A 231 21.62 12.70 19.04
N PRO A 232 22.64 13.27 19.72
CA PRO A 232 22.46 13.88 21.04
C PRO A 232 21.45 15.03 21.04
N THR A 233 20.86 15.31 22.20
CA THR A 233 19.86 16.36 22.47
C THR A 233 20.16 17.69 21.78
N GLY A 234 21.41 18.19 21.84
CA GLY A 234 21.77 19.46 21.25
C GLY A 234 21.63 19.56 19.73
N VAL A 235 21.62 18.41 19.03
CA VAL A 235 21.41 18.33 17.56
C VAL A 235 19.95 18.03 17.21
N VAL A 236 19.27 17.21 18.02
CA VAL A 236 17.86 16.84 17.77
C VAL A 236 16.94 18.04 18.04
N ASN A 237 17.18 18.80 19.10
CA ASN A 237 16.41 20.00 19.43
C ASN A 237 16.69 21.14 18.44
N LEU A 238 15.76 22.07 18.33
CA LEU A 238 15.90 23.22 17.46
C LEU A 238 16.45 24.42 18.27
N ASN A 239 17.67 24.84 17.97
CA ASN A 239 18.26 26.05 18.54
C ASN A 239 17.87 27.23 17.65
N VAL A 240 17.05 28.12 18.16
CA VAL A 240 16.58 29.32 17.46
C VAL A 240 17.68 30.39 17.54
N THR A 241 18.30 30.69 16.41
CA THR A 241 19.45 31.64 16.34
C THR A 241 19.04 33.07 15.99
N LYS A 242 17.83 33.26 15.49
CA LYS A 242 17.18 34.53 15.14
C LYS A 242 15.72 34.47 15.57
N ASP A 243 15.13 35.61 15.91
CA ASP A 243 13.70 35.71 16.17
C ASP A 243 12.95 35.11 14.95
N ALA A 244 12.10 34.11 15.20
CA ALA A 244 11.50 33.33 14.09
C ALA A 244 10.09 32.84 14.40
N HIS A 245 9.31 32.73 13.34
CA HIS A 245 8.13 31.90 13.32
C HIS A 245 8.51 30.45 13.05
N LEU A 246 7.92 29.53 13.78
CA LEU A 246 8.10 28.09 13.58
C LEU A 246 6.76 27.45 13.25
N THR A 247 6.69 26.73 12.15
CA THR A 247 5.49 25.99 11.73
C THR A 247 5.83 24.51 11.63
N LEU A 248 5.12 23.69 12.41
CA LEU A 248 5.22 22.24 12.37
C LEU A 248 4.25 21.71 11.32
N VAL A 249 4.73 20.95 10.35
CA VAL A 249 3.94 20.42 9.23
C VAL A 249 3.97 18.91 9.25
N PHE A 250 2.79 18.29 9.25
CA PHE A 250 2.66 16.84 9.21
C PHE A 250 3.05 16.29 7.85
N ALA A 251 3.96 15.33 7.82
CA ALA A 251 4.53 14.79 6.60
C ALA A 251 4.16 13.33 6.32
N ALA A 252 4.18 12.47 7.32
CA ALA A 252 3.82 11.07 7.20
C ALA A 252 3.58 10.43 8.58
N GLU A 253 2.88 9.31 8.57
CA GLU A 253 2.72 8.43 9.72
C GLU A 253 2.61 6.99 9.20
N LEU A 254 3.37 6.08 9.83
CA LEU A 254 3.37 4.66 9.54
C LEU A 254 3.37 3.83 10.83
N ALA A 255 2.70 4.34 11.86
CA ALA A 255 2.50 3.67 13.14
C ALA A 255 1.11 3.04 13.24
N ALA A 256 0.98 1.98 14.05
CA ALA A 256 -0.32 1.43 14.43
C ALA A 256 -0.89 2.09 15.69
N TRP A 257 -0.06 2.84 16.43
CA TRP A 257 -0.47 3.53 17.65
C TRP A 257 -0.96 4.95 17.39
N ARG A 258 -1.92 5.41 18.20
CA ARG A 258 -2.45 6.77 18.13
C ARG A 258 -1.61 7.70 18.99
N ASN A 259 -0.52 8.17 18.42
CA ASN A 259 0.49 8.98 19.08
C ASN A 259 0.06 10.45 19.20
N ALA A 260 0.34 11.07 20.33
CA ALA A 260 0.25 12.51 20.47
C ALA A 260 1.64 13.15 20.46
N ILE A 261 1.79 14.25 19.75
CA ILE A 261 3.05 14.99 19.60
C ILE A 261 2.88 16.40 20.16
N GLY A 262 3.92 16.86 20.82
CA GLY A 262 3.98 18.22 21.31
C GLY A 262 5.41 18.74 21.43
N TYR A 263 5.52 19.94 21.98
CA TYR A 263 6.78 20.64 22.14
C TYR A 263 6.88 21.31 23.50
N TYR A 264 8.10 21.63 23.87
CA TYR A 264 8.46 22.48 25.00
C TYR A 264 9.64 23.35 24.56
N TYR A 265 9.96 24.38 25.34
CA TYR A 265 11.08 25.25 25.04
C TYR A 265 11.69 25.80 26.31
N TYR A 266 12.94 26.20 26.20
CA TYR A 266 13.73 26.79 27.28
C TYR A 266 14.81 27.73 26.72
N ASP A 267 15.42 28.52 27.60
CA ASP A 267 16.57 29.34 27.25
C ASP A 267 17.79 28.47 26.95
N THR A 268 18.39 28.61 25.77
CA THR A 268 19.52 27.80 25.33
C THR A 268 20.73 27.89 26.28
N GLN A 269 20.91 29.02 26.96
CA GLN A 269 22.00 29.19 27.93
C GLN A 269 21.66 28.59 29.30
N ASN A 270 20.40 28.38 29.60
CA ASN A 270 19.90 27.84 30.85
C ASN A 270 19.03 26.58 30.63
N PRO A 271 19.60 25.50 30.03
CA PRO A 271 18.85 24.27 29.82
C PRO A 271 18.52 23.61 31.15
N PRO A 272 17.44 22.82 31.24
CA PRO A 272 17.13 22.01 32.41
C PRO A 272 18.26 21.01 32.65
N ARG A 273 18.75 20.93 33.89
CA ARG A 273 19.89 20.09 34.30
C ARG A 273 19.47 18.93 35.16
N THR A 274 18.28 18.96 35.70
CA THR A 274 17.71 17.95 36.58
C THR A 274 16.34 17.53 36.08
N GLN A 275 15.92 16.32 36.45
CA GLN A 275 14.57 15.84 36.13
C GLN A 275 13.50 16.82 36.66
N ALA A 276 13.66 17.33 37.86
CA ALA A 276 12.70 18.27 38.46
C ALA A 276 12.59 19.59 37.67
N GLU A 277 13.70 20.13 37.17
CA GLU A 277 13.70 21.33 36.31
C GLU A 277 13.01 21.02 34.97
N PHE A 278 13.25 19.84 34.39
CA PHE A 278 12.64 19.39 33.16
C PHE A 278 11.12 19.14 33.32
N ASP A 279 10.70 18.49 34.41
CA ASP A 279 9.30 18.23 34.71
C ASP A 279 8.53 19.54 34.95
N ALA A 280 9.18 20.56 35.45
CA ALA A 280 8.58 21.87 35.64
C ALA A 280 8.34 22.65 34.33
N LEU A 281 8.99 22.26 33.21
CA LEU A 281 8.76 22.90 31.93
C LEU A 281 7.35 22.60 31.42
N PRO A 282 6.56 23.60 31.01
CA PRO A 282 5.28 23.36 30.33
C PRO A 282 5.50 22.65 29.00
N LYS A 283 4.70 21.61 28.74
CA LYS A 283 4.73 20.81 27.50
C LYS A 283 3.44 21.00 26.74
N TYR A 284 3.52 21.60 25.57
CA TYR A 284 2.37 22.02 24.78
C TYR A 284 2.04 20.96 23.74
N VAL A 285 0.83 20.40 23.77
CA VAL A 285 0.37 19.46 22.74
C VAL A 285 0.19 20.22 21.42
N ALA A 286 0.86 19.74 20.39
CA ALA A 286 0.70 20.24 19.03
C ALA A 286 -0.41 19.47 18.31
N PHE A 287 -0.30 18.14 18.28
CA PHE A 287 -1.27 17.24 17.65
C PHE A 287 -1.63 16.13 18.64
N PRO A 288 -2.88 16.08 19.11
CA PRO A 288 -3.29 15.10 20.10
C PRO A 288 -3.45 13.69 19.50
N ASN A 289 -3.64 13.60 18.20
CA ASN A 289 -3.68 12.35 17.44
C ASN A 289 -2.94 12.54 16.12
N CYS A 290 -1.81 11.86 15.97
CA CYS A 290 -1.01 11.86 14.75
C CYS A 290 -1.35 10.71 13.80
N SER A 291 -2.42 9.96 14.08
CA SER A 291 -2.87 8.93 13.17
C SER A 291 -3.24 9.54 11.83
N SER A 292 -2.73 8.97 10.77
CA SER A 292 -3.18 9.29 9.44
C SER A 292 -4.53 8.62 9.15
N PHE A 293 -5.11 8.89 8.01
CA PHE A 293 -6.45 8.47 7.59
C PHE A 293 -6.81 6.99 7.81
N THR A 294 -5.90 6.11 8.17
CA THR A 294 -6.05 4.66 8.02
C THR A 294 -5.87 3.82 9.26
N THR A 295 -5.69 4.38 10.43
CA THR A 295 -5.18 3.63 11.58
C THR A 295 -6.24 3.10 12.55
N ASN A 296 -7.43 2.73 12.08
CA ASN A 296 -8.40 2.02 12.91
C ASN A 296 -8.41 0.51 12.61
N PHE A 297 -7.24 -0.13 12.63
CA PHE A 297 -7.16 -1.58 12.41
C PHE A 297 -7.66 -2.43 13.57
N ASP A 298 -7.87 -1.85 14.74
CA ASP A 298 -8.43 -2.57 15.89
C ASP A 298 -9.92 -2.87 15.72
N ASP A 299 -10.61 -2.19 14.80
CA ASP A 299 -11.99 -2.47 14.42
C ASP A 299 -12.09 -2.62 12.90
N PRO A 300 -12.05 -3.86 12.39
CA PRO A 300 -12.17 -4.12 10.95
C PRO A 300 -13.51 -3.68 10.34
N ASP A 301 -14.53 -3.46 11.15
CA ASP A 301 -15.84 -2.97 10.69
C ASP A 301 -15.87 -1.43 10.54
N ASP A 302 -14.85 -0.74 11.05
CA ASP A 302 -14.76 0.72 11.08
C ASP A 302 -13.91 1.33 9.95
N LEU A 303 -13.23 0.48 9.20
CA LEU A 303 -12.44 0.87 8.04
C LEU A 303 -13.38 1.21 6.87
N GLY A 304 -13.68 2.49 6.69
CA GLY A 304 -14.34 2.96 5.48
C GLY A 304 -15.85 3.15 5.54
N SER A 305 -16.51 2.90 6.66
CA SER A 305 -17.96 3.18 6.82
C SER A 305 -18.31 4.67 6.91
N GLY A 306 -17.38 5.56 6.59
CA GLY A 306 -17.54 7.01 6.75
C GLY A 306 -17.25 7.51 8.16
N GLY A 307 -16.75 6.63 9.03
CA GLY A 307 -16.35 6.91 10.39
C GLY A 307 -15.11 7.77 10.56
N GLY A 308 -14.37 8.05 9.48
CA GLY A 308 -13.19 8.93 9.50
C GLY A 308 -13.41 10.33 10.08
N ASP A 309 -14.65 10.74 10.19
CA ASP A 309 -15.03 12.05 10.74
C ASP A 309 -14.79 12.18 12.25
N TRP A 310 -14.77 11.09 13.01
CA TRP A 310 -14.68 11.12 14.47
C TRP A 310 -13.35 10.58 15.02
N THR A 311 -12.54 9.96 14.21
CA THR A 311 -11.18 9.54 14.59
C THR A 311 -10.18 10.69 14.65
N ALA A 312 -10.54 11.84 14.13
CA ALA A 312 -9.70 13.03 13.99
C ALA A 312 -8.35 12.75 13.32
N PRO A 313 -8.35 12.11 12.14
CA PRO A 313 -7.12 11.76 11.46
C PRO A 313 -6.33 13.02 11.08
N LEU A 314 -5.01 12.90 11.08
CA LEU A 314 -4.11 13.96 10.65
C LEU A 314 -3.81 13.79 9.16
N PHE A 315 -3.91 14.87 8.40
CA PHE A 315 -3.70 14.85 6.96
C PHE A 315 -2.35 15.45 6.58
N PHE A 316 -1.75 14.90 5.55
CA PHE A 316 -0.47 15.39 5.04
C PHE A 316 -0.55 16.87 4.63
N GLY A 317 0.42 17.64 5.10
CA GLY A 317 0.44 19.08 4.90
C GLY A 317 -0.40 19.87 5.91
N GLU A 318 -1.08 19.22 6.85
CA GLU A 318 -1.64 19.94 7.99
C GLU A 318 -0.52 20.55 8.81
N GLN A 319 -0.72 21.80 9.22
CA GLN A 319 0.33 22.59 9.80
C GLN A 319 -0.16 23.37 11.01
N LEU A 320 0.72 23.50 11.99
CA LEU A 320 0.51 24.27 13.20
C LEU A 320 1.60 25.31 13.35
N ARG A 321 1.23 26.59 13.40
CA ARG A 321 2.10 27.66 13.84
C ARG A 321 2.31 27.53 15.35
N LEU A 322 3.56 27.26 15.76
CA LEU A 322 3.88 27.08 17.17
C LEU A 322 3.73 28.40 17.94
N THR A 323 3.36 28.28 19.20
CA THR A 323 3.16 29.41 20.12
C THR A 323 4.18 29.34 21.25
N CYS A 324 4.78 30.46 21.60
CA CYS A 324 5.51 30.60 22.83
C CYS A 324 4.91 31.69 23.73
N PHE A 325 5.22 31.66 25.01
CA PHE A 325 4.69 32.60 26.01
C PHE A 325 5.83 33.45 26.56
N ARG A 326 5.70 34.76 26.41
CA ARG A 326 6.65 35.73 26.97
C ARG A 326 5.93 36.68 27.92
N GLY A 327 6.41 36.76 29.15
CA GLY A 327 5.78 37.61 30.15
C GLY A 327 4.29 37.30 30.37
N GLY A 328 3.89 36.06 30.19
CA GLY A 328 2.52 35.59 30.32
C GLY A 328 1.62 35.88 29.12
N LYS A 329 2.18 36.36 27.99
CA LYS A 329 1.44 36.59 26.74
C LYS A 329 1.84 35.58 25.64
N ALA A 330 0.86 35.08 24.93
CA ALA A 330 1.07 34.25 23.75
C ALA A 330 1.66 35.06 22.59
N THR A 331 2.65 34.49 21.91
CA THR A 331 3.24 35.01 20.66
C THR A 331 3.60 33.84 19.77
N ASP A 332 3.62 34.05 18.48
CA ASP A 332 4.08 33.08 17.48
C ASP A 332 5.54 33.31 17.03
N ILE A 333 6.25 34.24 17.72
CA ILE A 333 7.67 34.53 17.48
C ILE A 333 8.50 33.91 18.61
N PHE A 334 9.31 32.93 18.27
CA PHE A 334 10.34 32.37 19.14
C PHE A 334 11.58 33.28 19.09
N PRO A 335 12.03 33.81 20.22
CA PRO A 335 13.21 34.70 20.23
C PRO A 335 14.49 33.90 20.00
N ALA A 336 15.49 34.57 19.45
CA ALA A 336 16.86 34.08 19.41
C ALA A 336 17.33 33.67 20.82
N GLY A 337 18.08 32.56 20.92
CA GLY A 337 18.49 31.97 22.19
C GLY A 337 17.46 31.03 22.84
N THR A 338 16.40 30.70 22.14
CA THR A 338 15.45 29.67 22.58
C THR A 338 15.82 28.32 21.99
N THR A 339 15.78 27.27 22.82
CA THR A 339 15.80 25.86 22.34
C THR A 339 14.40 25.27 22.41
N VAL A 340 13.94 24.69 21.31
CA VAL A 340 12.66 23.97 21.21
C VAL A 340 12.94 22.48 21.19
N GLY A 341 12.39 21.78 22.16
CA GLY A 341 12.40 20.32 22.25
C GLY A 341 11.02 19.72 21.99
N TRP A 342 10.99 18.42 21.79
CA TRP A 342 9.81 17.68 21.38
C TRP A 342 9.46 16.59 22.37
N PHE A 343 8.17 16.26 22.47
CA PHE A 343 7.74 15.07 23.19
C PHE A 343 6.68 14.31 22.42
N MET A 344 6.61 13.01 22.70
CA MET A 344 5.58 12.10 22.24
C MET A 344 4.91 11.43 23.43
N LEU A 345 3.61 11.27 23.37
CA LEU A 345 2.85 10.35 24.22
C LEU A 345 2.41 9.18 23.33
N PRO A 346 3.09 8.01 23.42
CA PRO A 346 2.78 6.88 22.56
C PRO A 346 1.44 6.26 22.92
N ASP A 347 0.64 5.90 21.90
CA ASP A 347 -0.71 5.31 22.00
C ASP A 347 -1.63 6.04 23.01
N ALA A 348 -1.50 7.35 23.09
CA ALA A 348 -2.18 8.15 24.12
C ALA A 348 -3.58 8.61 23.73
N TYR A 349 -3.94 8.55 22.43
CA TYR A 349 -5.27 8.97 21.99
C TYR A 349 -6.23 7.78 21.92
N GLU A 350 -7.27 7.83 22.76
CA GLU A 350 -8.30 6.81 22.85
C GLU A 350 -9.60 7.31 22.24
N ILE A 351 -10.29 6.42 21.52
CA ILE A 351 -11.61 6.69 20.96
C ILE A 351 -12.62 5.79 21.64
N SER A 352 -13.70 6.37 22.13
CA SER A 352 -14.81 5.62 22.68
C SER A 352 -15.71 5.11 21.55
N ALA A 353 -15.80 3.81 21.41
CA ALA A 353 -16.71 3.17 20.45
C ALA A 353 -18.19 3.43 20.76
N TYR A 354 -18.51 3.86 21.99
CA TYR A 354 -19.88 4.06 22.42
C TYR A 354 -20.47 5.43 22.06
N ASP A 355 -19.70 6.49 22.20
CA ASP A 355 -20.14 7.87 22.00
C ASP A 355 -19.24 8.67 21.05
N TYR A 356 -18.29 8.00 20.42
CA TYR A 356 -17.35 8.57 19.45
C TYR A 356 -16.56 9.76 20.00
N THR A 357 -16.28 9.77 21.30
CA THR A 357 -15.45 10.80 21.92
C THR A 357 -13.99 10.39 21.93
N GLY A 358 -13.12 11.32 21.57
CA GLY A 358 -11.68 11.17 21.72
C GLY A 358 -11.21 11.62 23.10
N LYS A 359 -10.27 10.90 23.67
CA LYS A 359 -9.63 11.23 24.94
C LYS A 359 -8.12 11.12 24.81
N LEU A 360 -7.41 12.15 25.24
CA LEU A 360 -5.95 12.11 25.32
C LEU A 360 -5.52 11.68 26.73
N ASP A 361 -4.84 10.54 26.84
CA ASP A 361 -4.18 10.13 28.08
C ASP A 361 -2.86 10.88 28.25
N ILE A 362 -2.84 11.81 29.18
CA ILE A 362 -1.64 12.59 29.54
C ILE A 362 -0.87 12.00 30.71
N THR A 363 -1.30 10.86 31.24
CA THR A 363 -0.66 10.22 32.40
C THR A 363 0.44 9.24 32.02
N GLY A 364 0.48 8.82 30.76
CA GLY A 364 1.38 7.78 30.29
C GLY A 364 1.05 6.40 30.86
N SER A 365 -0.24 6.14 31.10
CA SER A 365 -0.69 4.89 31.71
C SER A 365 -0.39 3.66 30.85
N LYS A 366 -0.40 3.82 29.53
CA LYS A 366 0.00 2.76 28.58
C LYS A 366 1.49 2.74 28.35
N HIS A 367 2.05 3.88 27.99
CA HIS A 367 3.47 4.05 27.67
C HIS A 367 4.00 5.36 28.25
N PRO A 368 5.24 5.40 28.78
CA PRO A 368 5.84 6.61 29.30
C PRO A 368 6.08 7.62 28.15
N ALA A 369 6.00 8.90 28.49
CA ALA A 369 6.35 9.98 27.56
C ALA A 369 7.80 9.83 27.07
N ARG A 370 8.06 10.22 25.82
CA ARG A 370 9.36 10.21 25.16
C ARG A 370 9.75 11.61 24.76
N TYR A 371 11.00 11.95 24.96
CA TYR A 371 11.51 13.30 24.80
C TYR A 371 12.70 13.36 23.85
N SER A 372 12.84 14.47 23.14
CA SER A 372 14.05 14.77 22.36
C SER A 372 15.27 15.08 23.25
N ASN A 373 15.03 15.49 24.51
CA ASN A 373 16.07 15.54 25.54
C ASN A 373 16.33 14.10 26.05
N ASN A 374 17.29 13.41 25.43
CA ASN A 374 17.58 12.00 25.67
C ASN A 374 17.88 11.68 27.13
N GLU A 375 18.52 12.62 27.84
CA GLU A 375 18.90 12.49 29.25
C GLU A 375 17.72 12.39 30.22
N PHE A 376 16.51 12.76 29.79
CA PHE A 376 15.28 12.65 30.58
C PHE A 376 14.40 11.46 30.19
N ASN A 377 14.85 10.66 29.24
CA ASN A 377 14.23 9.38 28.91
C ASN A 377 14.78 8.26 29.78
N ALA A 378 13.96 7.25 30.04
CA ALA A 378 14.41 6.04 30.73
C ALA A 378 15.60 5.40 29.97
N GLY A 379 16.70 5.14 30.69
CA GLY A 379 17.92 4.58 30.11
C GLY A 379 18.61 5.48 29.07
N ASN A 380 18.34 6.77 29.06
CA ASN A 380 18.81 7.71 28.03
C ASN A 380 18.38 7.32 26.61
N GLY A 381 17.21 6.72 26.46
CA GLY A 381 16.67 6.30 25.18
C GLY A 381 16.56 7.44 24.17
N ARG A 382 16.84 7.13 22.93
CA ARG A 382 16.77 8.08 21.81
C ARG A 382 15.59 7.71 20.92
N TYR A 383 14.51 8.45 21.04
CA TYR A 383 13.26 8.18 20.35
C TYR A 383 12.94 9.16 19.23
N MET A 384 13.90 10.01 18.88
CA MET A 384 13.70 11.05 17.89
C MET A 384 14.96 11.26 17.07
N VAL A 385 14.74 11.54 15.78
CA VAL A 385 15.77 12.00 14.85
C VAL A 385 15.42 13.38 14.33
N SER A 386 16.45 14.14 13.97
CA SER A 386 16.31 15.42 13.29
C SER A 386 17.27 15.44 12.11
N LEU A 387 16.72 15.64 10.90
CA LEU A 387 17.48 15.66 9.64
C LEU A 387 17.31 17.02 8.96
N TYR A 388 18.31 17.45 8.22
CA TYR A 388 18.20 18.65 7.38
C TYR A 388 18.09 18.25 5.90
N ASP A 389 16.96 18.58 5.26
CA ASP A 389 16.79 18.40 3.83
C ASP A 389 17.39 19.56 3.05
N LYS A 390 18.60 19.37 2.55
CA LYS A 390 19.37 20.43 1.85
C LYS A 390 18.67 20.97 0.61
N VAL A 391 17.83 20.17 -0.03
CA VAL A 391 17.15 20.58 -1.27
C VAL A 391 16.02 21.55 -0.97
N SER A 392 15.24 21.28 0.07
CA SER A 392 14.10 22.13 0.45
C SER A 392 14.45 23.18 1.53
N GLY A 393 15.58 23.03 2.22
CA GLY A 393 15.95 23.89 3.35
C GLY A 393 15.12 23.63 4.61
N LYS A 394 14.45 22.49 4.72
CA LYS A 394 13.57 22.16 5.84
C LYS A 394 14.27 21.24 6.85
N THR A 395 13.92 21.39 8.13
CA THR A 395 14.28 20.44 9.17
C THR A 395 13.19 19.39 9.32
N VAL A 396 13.56 18.12 9.16
CA VAL A 396 12.67 16.97 9.29
C VAL A 396 12.81 16.37 10.68
N LEU A 397 11.70 15.99 11.29
CA LEU A 397 11.63 15.33 12.59
C LEU A 397 11.01 13.96 12.39
N GLY A 398 11.66 12.91 12.87
CA GLY A 398 11.13 11.55 12.91
C GLY A 398 11.03 11.07 14.36
N PHE A 399 9.94 10.40 14.66
CA PHE A 399 9.60 9.91 15.99
C PHE A 399 9.47 8.38 15.97
N GLU A 400 9.90 7.76 17.06
CA GLU A 400 9.87 6.32 17.31
C GLU A 400 8.94 6.03 18.47
N ASP A 401 7.85 5.32 18.24
CA ASP A 401 6.89 4.94 19.27
C ASP A 401 7.06 3.51 19.80
N GLY A 402 7.70 2.65 19.01
CA GLY A 402 7.99 1.26 19.32
C GLY A 402 9.44 1.02 19.75
N GLY A 403 10.07 0.04 19.16
CA GLY A 403 11.43 -0.39 19.45
C GLY A 403 12.17 -0.95 18.24
N ASP A 404 11.65 -0.73 17.02
CA ASP A 404 12.30 -1.17 15.78
C ASP A 404 13.36 -0.17 15.28
N ASN A 405 13.39 1.04 15.88
CA ASN A 405 14.35 2.12 15.62
C ASN A 405 14.37 2.58 14.16
N ASP A 406 13.27 2.54 13.47
CA ASP A 406 13.23 3.05 12.10
C ASP A 406 12.81 4.52 12.00
N TYR A 407 12.26 5.11 13.08
CA TYR A 407 11.92 6.53 13.25
C TYR A 407 10.94 7.09 12.21
N LYS A 408 10.10 6.25 11.66
CA LYS A 408 9.08 6.61 10.67
C LYS A 408 7.67 6.68 11.23
N ASP A 409 7.49 6.29 12.50
CA ASP A 409 6.16 6.18 13.10
C ASP A 409 5.36 7.47 12.95
N VAL A 410 6.02 8.61 13.18
CA VAL A 410 5.47 9.93 12.85
C VAL A 410 6.56 10.82 12.27
N LEU A 411 6.31 11.40 11.11
CA LEU A 411 7.22 12.32 10.44
C LEU A 411 6.59 13.72 10.32
N PHE A 412 7.35 14.72 10.72
CA PHE A 412 7.05 16.13 10.51
C PHE A 412 8.22 16.82 9.82
N TYR A 413 7.97 18.01 9.28
CA TYR A 413 9.04 18.96 9.04
C TYR A 413 8.70 20.30 9.65
N VAL A 414 9.73 21.08 9.98
CA VAL A 414 9.58 22.43 10.51
C VAL A 414 9.94 23.43 9.42
N ASP A 415 8.99 24.33 9.18
CA ASP A 415 9.20 25.53 8.39
C ASP A 415 9.51 26.70 9.32
N SER A 416 10.61 27.40 9.09
CA SER A 416 11.01 28.57 9.88
C SER A 416 11.06 29.82 9.01
N ASP A 417 10.65 30.92 9.59
CA ASP A 417 10.75 32.23 8.98
C ASP A 417 11.44 33.20 9.97
N PRO A 418 12.70 33.60 9.74
CA PRO A 418 13.56 33.29 8.57
C PRO A 418 13.96 31.80 8.45
N ALA A 419 14.18 31.33 7.22
CA ALA A 419 14.46 29.93 6.93
C ALA A 419 15.71 29.35 7.61
N ASP A 420 16.70 30.19 7.89
CA ASP A 420 17.98 29.81 8.52
C ASP A 420 17.98 29.94 10.05
N ALA A 421 16.85 30.31 10.66
CA ALA A 421 16.78 30.55 12.10
C ALA A 421 17.02 29.29 12.95
N ILE A 422 16.80 28.10 12.40
CA ILE A 422 16.97 26.81 13.08
C ILE A 422 18.02 25.92 12.39
N TYR A 423 18.82 26.49 11.49
CA TYR A 423 19.86 25.72 10.80
C TYR A 423 20.96 25.30 11.78
N ASP A 424 21.33 24.02 11.71
CA ASP A 424 22.39 23.41 12.48
C ASP A 424 23.29 22.59 11.54
N PRO A 425 24.58 22.96 11.40
CA PRO A 425 25.50 22.26 10.49
C PRO A 425 25.85 20.83 10.92
N ASP A 426 25.67 20.50 12.21
CA ASP A 426 25.94 19.16 12.75
C ASP A 426 24.76 18.21 12.58
N ARG A 427 23.61 18.71 12.14
CA ARG A 427 22.43 17.89 11.89
C ARG A 427 22.65 16.98 10.69
N PRO A 428 22.39 15.66 10.81
CA PRO A 428 22.43 14.75 9.65
C PRO A 428 21.53 15.24 8.52
N THR A 429 21.91 14.97 7.28
CA THR A 429 21.17 15.43 6.11
C THR A 429 20.45 14.29 5.42
N THR A 430 19.32 14.61 4.76
CA THR A 430 18.72 13.68 3.82
C THR A 430 19.65 13.44 2.64
N ASP A 431 19.60 12.23 2.06
CA ASP A 431 20.35 11.91 0.85
C ASP A 431 19.83 12.79 -0.31
N PRO A 432 20.65 13.65 -0.93
CA PRO A 432 20.23 14.45 -2.09
C PRO A 432 20.19 13.64 -3.40
N GLY A 433 20.43 12.31 -3.33
CA GLY A 433 20.39 11.45 -4.50
C GLY A 433 19.05 11.46 -5.25
N ASP A 434 19.08 11.01 -6.50
CA ASP A 434 17.88 10.87 -7.32
C ASP A 434 16.85 9.98 -6.61
N GLU A 435 15.59 10.29 -6.83
CA GLU A 435 14.48 9.45 -6.37
C GLU A 435 14.66 8.03 -6.90
N LYS A 436 14.75 7.05 -6.00
CA LYS A 436 14.93 5.66 -6.36
C LYS A 436 13.56 4.99 -6.48
N TYR A 437 13.16 4.72 -7.69
CA TYR A 437 12.00 3.92 -8.01
C TYR A 437 12.47 2.62 -8.68
N PRO A 438 12.74 1.57 -7.91
CA PRO A 438 13.18 0.30 -8.49
C PRO A 438 12.08 -0.34 -9.32
N ASP A 439 12.45 -1.17 -10.29
CA ASP A 439 11.51 -2.04 -10.95
C ASP A 439 10.91 -3.01 -9.91
N VAL A 440 9.59 -3.17 -9.94
CA VAL A 440 8.88 -3.99 -8.96
C VAL A 440 8.17 -5.16 -9.61
N ALA A 441 8.39 -6.35 -9.05
CA ALA A 441 7.65 -7.54 -9.44
C ALA A 441 6.34 -7.63 -8.65
N GLY A 442 5.24 -7.88 -9.34
CA GLY A 442 3.97 -8.19 -8.72
C GLY A 442 3.93 -9.61 -8.15
N ASP A 443 2.87 -9.94 -7.42
CA ASP A 443 2.60 -11.32 -7.04
C ASP A 443 2.14 -12.14 -8.25
N PRO A 444 2.41 -13.46 -8.26
CA PRO A 444 2.07 -14.28 -9.42
C PRO A 444 0.56 -14.47 -9.57
N VAL A 445 0.06 -14.23 -10.78
CA VAL A 445 -1.29 -14.61 -11.22
C VAL A 445 -1.27 -16.10 -11.59
N VAL A 446 -2.06 -16.90 -10.90
CA VAL A 446 -2.08 -18.36 -11.08
C VAL A 446 -3.42 -18.86 -11.62
N GLY A 447 -3.39 -19.97 -12.34
CA GLY A 447 -4.59 -20.62 -12.84
C GLY A 447 -4.29 -21.92 -13.60
N THR A 448 -5.35 -22.52 -14.16
CA THR A 448 -5.28 -23.74 -14.97
C THR A 448 -6.00 -23.52 -16.29
N LEU A 449 -5.45 -24.06 -17.36
CA LEU A 449 -6.01 -24.09 -18.71
C LEU A 449 -6.22 -25.53 -19.10
N ALA A 450 -7.35 -25.82 -19.76
CA ALA A 450 -7.70 -27.12 -20.25
C ALA A 450 -8.20 -27.03 -21.70
N PHE A 451 -7.79 -27.96 -22.54
CA PHE A 451 -8.10 -27.99 -23.97
C PHE A 451 -8.48 -29.38 -24.41
N GLU A 452 -9.39 -29.43 -25.39
CA GLU A 452 -9.72 -30.59 -26.19
C GLU A 452 -8.96 -30.57 -27.54
N ASP A 453 -8.30 -31.66 -27.91
CA ASP A 453 -7.43 -31.71 -29.10
C ASP A 453 -8.23 -31.80 -30.44
N LEU A 454 -9.53 -32.09 -30.37
CA LEU A 454 -10.45 -32.17 -31.54
C LEU A 454 -11.57 -31.12 -31.50
N TRP A 455 -11.49 -30.13 -30.60
CA TRP A 455 -12.48 -29.06 -30.54
C TRP A 455 -12.56 -28.25 -31.85
N PRO A 456 -13.73 -27.76 -32.30
CA PRO A 456 -15.08 -27.91 -31.69
C PRO A 456 -15.93 -29.03 -32.29
N SER A 457 -15.42 -29.75 -33.27
CA SER A 457 -16.28 -30.63 -34.11
C SER A 457 -16.31 -32.08 -33.67
N GLN A 458 -15.35 -32.53 -32.90
CA GLN A 458 -15.21 -33.91 -32.43
C GLN A 458 -14.55 -33.91 -31.04
N GLY A 459 -14.63 -35.03 -30.34
CA GLY A 459 -14.06 -35.19 -28.99
C GLY A 459 -15.11 -35.70 -28.01
N ASP A 460 -14.69 -36.06 -26.81
CA ASP A 460 -15.56 -36.50 -25.72
C ASP A 460 -15.90 -35.36 -24.74
N TYR A 461 -15.36 -34.17 -24.99
CA TYR A 461 -15.66 -32.91 -24.29
C TYR A 461 -15.39 -32.94 -22.78
N ASP A 462 -14.43 -33.75 -22.32
CA ASP A 462 -14.06 -33.87 -20.91
C ASP A 462 -12.94 -32.90 -20.50
N MET A 463 -12.42 -32.10 -21.45
CA MET A 463 -11.45 -31.04 -21.27
C MET A 463 -10.16 -31.52 -20.60
N ASN A 464 -9.66 -32.67 -20.96
CA ASN A 464 -8.50 -33.29 -20.32
C ASN A 464 -7.33 -33.59 -21.28
N ASP A 465 -7.48 -33.35 -22.58
CA ASP A 465 -6.45 -33.70 -23.57
C ASP A 465 -5.12 -32.95 -23.34
N VAL A 466 -5.21 -31.67 -23.01
CA VAL A 466 -4.06 -30.86 -22.58
C VAL A 466 -4.46 -30.01 -21.39
N VAL A 467 -3.89 -30.31 -20.22
CA VAL A 467 -4.10 -29.52 -19.00
C VAL A 467 -2.78 -28.94 -18.52
N VAL A 468 -2.74 -27.62 -18.36
CA VAL A 468 -1.56 -26.89 -17.89
C VAL A 468 -1.92 -25.92 -16.77
N GLY A 469 -1.14 -25.92 -15.69
CA GLY A 469 -1.14 -24.85 -14.69
C GLY A 469 -0.23 -23.70 -15.13
N TYR A 470 -0.53 -22.50 -14.73
CA TYR A 470 0.34 -21.34 -14.97
C TYR A 470 0.53 -20.48 -13.72
N SER A 471 1.66 -19.81 -13.66
CA SER A 471 2.00 -18.78 -12.68
C SER A 471 2.73 -17.67 -13.43
N THR A 472 2.11 -16.48 -13.56
CA THR A 472 2.61 -15.33 -14.32
C THR A 472 2.93 -14.18 -13.39
N THR A 473 4.14 -13.65 -13.43
CA THR A 473 4.58 -12.47 -12.70
C THR A 473 4.97 -11.37 -13.68
N PHE A 474 4.42 -10.16 -13.49
CA PHE A 474 4.82 -8.97 -14.23
C PHE A 474 5.79 -8.15 -13.38
N THR A 475 6.83 -7.61 -14.02
CA THR A 475 7.73 -6.62 -13.42
C THR A 475 7.53 -5.30 -14.15
N VAL A 476 7.26 -4.24 -13.37
CA VAL A 476 7.02 -2.90 -13.90
C VAL A 476 8.08 -1.91 -13.43
N ASP A 477 8.37 -0.92 -14.27
CA ASP A 477 9.18 0.25 -13.91
C ASP A 477 8.35 1.31 -13.16
N LYS A 478 9.00 2.42 -12.79
CA LYS A 478 8.37 3.55 -12.08
C LYS A 478 7.23 4.24 -12.84
N ASP A 479 7.07 3.99 -14.13
CA ASP A 479 6.00 4.52 -14.97
C ASP A 479 4.95 3.46 -15.31
N ASN A 480 4.94 2.35 -14.54
CA ASN A 480 4.08 1.18 -14.69
C ASN A 480 4.20 0.50 -16.06
N ARG A 481 5.34 0.64 -16.73
CA ARG A 481 5.63 -0.07 -17.97
C ARG A 481 6.14 -1.45 -17.65
N ILE A 482 5.57 -2.47 -18.30
CA ILE A 482 6.01 -3.85 -18.11
C ILE A 482 7.38 -4.01 -18.79
N VAL A 483 8.41 -4.25 -18.00
CA VAL A 483 9.79 -4.44 -18.46
C VAL A 483 10.17 -5.91 -18.53
N ALA A 484 9.52 -6.77 -17.74
CA ALA A 484 9.70 -8.21 -17.79
C ALA A 484 8.42 -8.97 -17.44
N ILE A 485 8.30 -10.16 -18.01
CA ILE A 485 7.27 -11.15 -17.66
C ILE A 485 8.00 -12.45 -17.30
N ARG A 486 7.60 -13.07 -16.22
CA ARG A 486 8.07 -14.40 -15.83
C ARG A 486 6.88 -15.35 -15.71
N ASP A 487 6.91 -16.40 -16.53
CA ASP A 487 5.93 -17.48 -16.49
C ASP A 487 6.56 -18.76 -15.96
N VAL A 488 5.77 -19.51 -15.18
CA VAL A 488 6.01 -20.91 -14.89
C VAL A 488 4.79 -21.68 -15.37
N VAL A 489 4.95 -22.47 -16.41
CA VAL A 489 3.89 -23.32 -16.96
C VAL A 489 4.16 -24.77 -16.55
N THR A 490 3.21 -25.35 -15.85
CA THR A 490 3.29 -26.74 -15.35
C THR A 490 2.36 -27.62 -16.17
N PRO A 491 2.89 -28.50 -17.04
CA PRO A 491 2.11 -29.51 -17.70
C PRO A 491 1.54 -30.48 -16.66
N LEU A 492 0.22 -30.62 -16.60
CA LEU A 492 -0.47 -31.38 -15.53
C LEU A 492 -1.02 -32.71 -16.01
N HIS A 493 -1.59 -32.75 -17.24
CA HIS A 493 -2.23 -33.94 -17.78
C HIS A 493 -2.18 -33.98 -19.30
N SER A 494 -2.14 -35.20 -19.86
CA SER A 494 -2.24 -35.50 -21.29
C SER A 494 -3.24 -36.65 -21.45
N GLY A 495 -4.49 -36.36 -21.86
CA GLY A 495 -5.56 -37.35 -22.08
C GLY A 495 -5.76 -37.69 -23.54
N GLY A 496 -5.37 -36.78 -24.44
CA GLY A 496 -5.58 -36.91 -25.89
C GLY A 496 -4.70 -37.93 -26.58
N LYS A 497 -5.10 -38.30 -27.79
CA LYS A 497 -4.33 -39.22 -28.67
C LYS A 497 -3.39 -38.48 -29.61
N LEU A 498 -3.63 -37.20 -29.85
CA LEU A 498 -2.77 -36.38 -30.73
C LEU A 498 -1.58 -35.80 -29.97
N ARG A 499 -0.49 -35.62 -30.69
CA ARG A 499 0.65 -34.90 -30.15
C ARG A 499 0.29 -33.43 -30.14
N SER A 500 0.16 -32.87 -28.95
CA SER A 500 -0.24 -31.49 -28.77
C SER A 500 0.90 -30.66 -28.20
N ALA A 501 1.34 -29.67 -28.99
CA ALA A 501 2.24 -28.62 -28.52
C ALA A 501 1.44 -27.54 -27.76
N PHE A 502 2.10 -26.82 -26.89
CA PHE A 502 1.50 -25.69 -26.17
C PHE A 502 2.34 -24.43 -26.32
N GLY A 503 1.64 -23.33 -26.50
CA GLY A 503 2.21 -21.99 -26.55
C GLY A 503 1.18 -20.94 -26.22
N TYR A 504 1.60 -19.70 -26.27
CA TYR A 504 0.73 -18.55 -26.17
C TYR A 504 1.20 -17.40 -27.05
N GLN A 505 0.26 -16.59 -27.52
CA GLN A 505 0.51 -15.32 -28.15
C GLN A 505 0.28 -14.21 -27.11
N LEU A 506 1.22 -13.26 -27.04
CA LEU A 506 1.01 -12.01 -26.32
C LEU A 506 0.42 -10.96 -27.26
N ASP A 507 -0.52 -10.15 -26.77
CA ASP A 507 -1.14 -9.08 -27.56
C ASP A 507 -0.22 -7.84 -27.68
N ILE A 508 1.02 -8.09 -28.11
CA ILE A 508 2.04 -7.09 -28.39
C ILE A 508 2.75 -7.43 -29.71
N PRO A 509 3.28 -6.44 -30.43
CA PRO A 509 4.15 -6.68 -31.59
C PRO A 509 5.36 -7.52 -31.19
N VAL A 510 5.81 -8.42 -32.05
CA VAL A 510 7.02 -9.23 -31.79
C VAL A 510 8.25 -8.34 -31.56
N THR A 511 8.28 -7.13 -32.13
CA THR A 511 9.36 -6.15 -31.97
C THR A 511 9.48 -5.56 -30.55
N ALA A 512 8.42 -5.64 -29.75
CA ALA A 512 8.44 -5.21 -28.35
C ALA A 512 9.22 -6.18 -27.44
N VAL A 513 9.49 -7.41 -27.93
CA VAL A 513 10.25 -8.41 -27.18
C VAL A 513 11.74 -8.21 -27.39
N LYS A 514 12.47 -7.94 -26.31
CA LYS A 514 13.94 -7.76 -26.30
C LYS A 514 14.69 -9.07 -26.09
N GLY A 515 14.06 -10.05 -25.48
CA GLY A 515 14.67 -11.36 -25.27
C GLY A 515 13.70 -12.34 -24.62
N VAL A 516 13.89 -13.62 -24.93
CA VAL A 516 13.15 -14.73 -24.31
C VAL A 516 14.19 -15.76 -23.85
N LYS A 517 14.07 -16.17 -22.59
CA LYS A 517 14.81 -17.28 -22.00
C LYS A 517 13.82 -18.34 -21.56
N ILE A 518 14.01 -19.58 -21.98
CA ILE A 518 13.17 -20.70 -21.58
C ILE A 518 14.04 -21.78 -20.93
N GLU A 519 13.61 -22.27 -19.79
CA GLU A 519 14.26 -23.37 -19.08
C GLU A 519 13.27 -24.54 -19.00
N ASN A 520 13.79 -25.75 -19.19
CA ASN A 520 13.05 -27.01 -19.22
C ASN A 520 11.98 -27.11 -20.33
N GLY A 521 12.04 -26.28 -21.36
CA GLY A 521 11.20 -26.40 -22.56
C GLY A 521 11.61 -27.55 -23.47
N SER A 522 10.87 -27.78 -24.56
CA SER A 522 11.33 -28.68 -25.62
C SER A 522 12.47 -28.07 -26.41
N SER A 523 13.13 -28.86 -27.25
CA SER A 523 14.18 -28.36 -28.15
C SER A 523 13.69 -27.33 -29.18
N THR A 524 12.39 -27.26 -29.40
CA THR A 524 11.67 -26.33 -30.28
C THR A 524 11.12 -25.10 -29.56
N ALA A 525 11.26 -25.05 -28.20
CA ALA A 525 10.77 -23.94 -27.40
C ALA A 525 11.46 -22.63 -27.73
N GLY A 526 10.68 -21.54 -27.83
CA GLY A 526 11.22 -20.23 -28.13
C GLY A 526 10.19 -19.24 -28.65
N LEU A 527 10.69 -18.02 -28.90
CA LEU A 527 9.94 -17.00 -29.62
C LEU A 527 9.85 -17.40 -31.10
N GLU A 528 8.64 -17.53 -31.61
CA GLU A 528 8.38 -18.00 -32.93
C GLU A 528 8.65 -16.90 -33.99
N LYS A 529 9.28 -17.30 -35.11
CA LYS A 529 9.51 -16.41 -36.26
C LYS A 529 8.27 -16.29 -37.14
N ASN A 530 8.23 -15.26 -37.97
CA ASN A 530 7.15 -15.02 -38.94
C ASN A 530 5.75 -14.83 -38.29
N GLN A 531 5.74 -14.25 -37.13
CA GLN A 531 4.52 -13.83 -36.41
C GLN A 531 4.48 -12.31 -36.30
N ASP A 532 3.29 -11.70 -36.44
CA ASP A 532 3.10 -10.27 -36.28
C ASP A 532 3.14 -9.89 -34.77
N LYS A 533 2.53 -10.74 -33.95
CA LYS A 533 2.56 -10.64 -32.49
C LYS A 533 3.56 -11.62 -31.89
N ALA A 534 3.94 -11.38 -30.64
CA ALA A 534 4.88 -12.25 -29.95
C ALA A 534 4.21 -13.60 -29.61
N VAL A 535 4.66 -14.66 -30.25
CA VAL A 535 4.23 -16.04 -30.00
C VAL A 535 5.36 -16.83 -29.37
N VAL A 536 5.11 -17.44 -28.23
CA VAL A 536 6.08 -18.25 -27.48
C VAL A 536 5.59 -19.69 -27.43
N ILE A 537 6.38 -20.61 -27.97
CA ILE A 537 6.16 -22.05 -27.88
C ILE A 537 6.97 -22.60 -26.71
N LEU A 538 6.36 -23.42 -25.86
CA LEU A 538 6.98 -23.94 -24.65
C LEU A 538 7.39 -25.41 -24.80
N PHE A 539 6.50 -26.19 -25.38
CA PHE A 539 6.76 -27.60 -25.65
C PHE A 539 5.99 -28.08 -26.89
N ASP A 540 6.51 -29.12 -27.51
CA ASP A 540 6.04 -29.69 -28.77
C ASP A 540 5.20 -30.97 -28.57
N ASP A 541 5.14 -31.50 -27.35
CA ASP A 541 4.43 -32.71 -26.99
C ASP A 541 4.08 -32.69 -25.51
N ILE A 542 2.78 -32.68 -25.18
CA ILE A 542 2.28 -32.58 -23.80
C ILE A 542 2.69 -33.79 -22.96
N GLU A 543 2.67 -35.01 -23.52
CA GLU A 543 3.01 -36.25 -22.79
C GLU A 543 4.46 -36.19 -22.30
N GLN A 544 5.39 -35.76 -23.19
CA GLN A 544 6.78 -35.57 -22.83
C GLN A 544 6.97 -34.40 -21.85
N ALA A 545 6.17 -33.34 -22.00
CA ALA A 545 6.23 -32.20 -21.10
C ALA A 545 5.78 -32.55 -19.69
N VAL A 546 4.72 -33.34 -19.51
CA VAL A 546 4.28 -33.85 -18.20
C VAL A 546 5.41 -34.64 -17.52
N ALA A 547 6.13 -35.46 -18.29
CA ALA A 547 7.27 -36.23 -17.76
C ALA A 547 8.47 -35.34 -17.36
N ARG A 548 8.68 -34.20 -18.05
CA ARG A 548 9.77 -33.25 -17.74
C ARG A 548 9.47 -32.33 -16.57
N GLY A 549 8.20 -31.97 -16.35
CA GLY A 549 7.76 -31.04 -15.32
C GLY A 549 7.72 -29.56 -15.78
N PRO A 550 7.71 -28.60 -14.85
CA PRO A 550 7.46 -27.19 -15.12
C PRO A 550 8.47 -26.55 -16.09
N VAL A 551 7.96 -25.70 -16.98
CA VAL A 551 8.74 -24.88 -17.91
C VAL A 551 8.75 -23.43 -17.42
N SER A 552 9.92 -22.85 -17.23
CA SER A 552 10.06 -21.44 -16.86
C SER A 552 10.38 -20.59 -18.08
N VAL A 553 9.73 -19.45 -18.21
CA VAL A 553 9.92 -18.47 -19.29
C VAL A 553 10.16 -17.10 -18.69
N GLU A 554 11.23 -16.44 -19.14
CA GLU A 554 11.49 -15.03 -18.86
C GLU A 554 11.45 -14.25 -20.17
N ILE A 555 10.58 -13.25 -20.25
CA ILE A 555 10.43 -12.38 -21.43
C ILE A 555 10.81 -10.96 -21.01
N LYS A 556 11.81 -10.37 -21.68
CA LYS A 556 12.18 -8.96 -21.52
C LYS A 556 11.48 -8.13 -22.58
N LEU A 557 10.87 -7.02 -22.15
CA LEU A 557 10.11 -6.11 -23.00
C LEU A 557 10.81 -4.75 -23.13
N ASP A 558 10.39 -3.99 -24.12
CA ASP A 558 10.94 -2.65 -24.40
C ASP A 558 10.28 -1.53 -23.57
N GLY A 559 9.32 -1.88 -22.69
CA GLY A 559 8.57 -0.92 -21.88
C GLY A 559 7.48 -0.16 -22.65
N SER A 560 7.09 -0.60 -23.85
CA SER A 560 5.98 0.00 -24.59
C SER A 560 4.59 -0.37 -24.05
N LEU A 561 4.53 -1.46 -23.27
CA LEU A 561 3.29 -1.97 -22.66
C LEU A 561 3.14 -1.43 -21.25
N SER A 562 1.98 -0.83 -20.95
CA SER A 562 1.69 -0.29 -19.63
C SER A 562 0.71 -1.20 -18.85
N MET A 563 1.03 -1.44 -17.57
CA MET A 563 0.25 -2.32 -16.68
C MET A 563 -1.15 -1.77 -16.37
N ASP A 564 -1.34 -0.45 -16.46
CA ASP A 564 -2.64 0.21 -16.24
C ASP A 564 -3.66 -0.11 -17.36
N LYS A 565 -3.21 -0.64 -18.49
CA LYS A 565 -4.04 -0.93 -19.68
C LYS A 565 -4.29 -2.41 -19.93
N VAL A 566 -3.60 -3.29 -19.23
CA VAL A 566 -3.65 -4.73 -19.52
C VAL A 566 -3.79 -5.56 -18.25
N THR A 567 -4.47 -6.68 -18.41
CA THR A 567 -4.49 -7.76 -17.45
C THR A 567 -3.89 -9.00 -18.11
N ARG A 568 -3.57 -10.03 -17.33
CA ARG A 568 -3.13 -11.29 -17.92
C ARG A 568 -4.13 -11.82 -18.96
N LYS A 569 -5.43 -11.73 -18.65
CA LYS A 569 -6.50 -12.19 -19.54
C LYS A 569 -6.53 -11.45 -20.87
N SER A 570 -6.32 -10.14 -20.88
CA SER A 570 -6.31 -9.36 -22.12
C SER A 570 -5.01 -9.49 -22.90
N LEU A 571 -3.88 -9.78 -22.21
CA LEU A 571 -2.56 -9.88 -22.82
C LEU A 571 -2.29 -11.26 -23.44
N TYR A 572 -2.76 -12.35 -22.81
CA TYR A 572 -2.43 -13.72 -23.20
C TYR A 572 -3.52 -14.37 -24.02
N ASN A 573 -3.12 -14.99 -25.11
CA ASN A 573 -3.92 -15.85 -25.95
C ASN A 573 -3.25 -17.24 -25.98
N PRO A 574 -3.55 -18.12 -25.01
CA PRO A 574 -2.99 -19.46 -24.96
C PRO A 574 -3.66 -20.38 -25.97
N PHE A 575 -2.87 -21.29 -26.53
CA PHE A 575 -3.34 -22.25 -27.52
C PHE A 575 -2.54 -23.55 -27.52
N ILE A 576 -3.14 -24.58 -28.10
CA ILE A 576 -2.45 -25.83 -28.45
C ILE A 576 -2.35 -25.97 -29.96
N CYS A 577 -1.27 -26.63 -30.41
CA CYS A 577 -1.10 -27.03 -31.79
C CYS A 577 -1.28 -28.54 -31.85
N VAL A 578 -2.27 -29.02 -32.61
CA VAL A 578 -2.60 -30.45 -32.69
C VAL A 578 -2.10 -31.07 -33.97
N SER A 579 -1.44 -32.24 -33.86
CA SER A 579 -0.89 -32.95 -35.00
C SER A 579 -0.67 -34.44 -34.70
N ASP A 580 -0.95 -35.30 -35.65
CA ASP A 580 -0.57 -36.72 -35.64
C ASP A 580 0.92 -36.92 -35.93
N LYS A 581 1.59 -35.93 -36.55
CA LYS A 581 2.98 -36.00 -36.99
C LYS A 581 3.95 -35.23 -36.08
N GLY A 582 3.41 -34.52 -35.04
CA GLY A 582 4.16 -33.66 -34.16
C GLY A 582 4.26 -32.20 -34.64
N PHE A 583 4.75 -31.33 -33.77
CA PHE A 583 4.90 -29.89 -34.01
C PHE A 583 6.09 -29.60 -34.87
N VAL A 584 5.93 -28.68 -35.85
CA VAL A 584 7.02 -28.19 -36.71
C VAL A 584 7.10 -26.66 -36.57
N PRO A 585 8.22 -26.11 -36.05
CA PRO A 585 8.35 -24.67 -35.87
C PRO A 585 8.22 -23.90 -37.20
N GLY A 586 7.46 -22.80 -37.19
CA GLY A 586 7.26 -21.93 -38.33
C GLY A 586 6.41 -22.49 -39.47
N ALA A 587 5.81 -23.68 -39.31
CA ALA A 587 4.89 -24.25 -40.29
C ALA A 587 3.44 -23.80 -39.98
N VAL A 588 2.63 -23.70 -41.04
CA VAL A 588 1.18 -23.54 -40.92
C VAL A 588 0.59 -24.79 -40.23
N ARG A 589 -0.26 -24.57 -39.24
CA ARG A 589 -0.73 -25.63 -38.33
C ARG A 589 -2.15 -25.45 -37.84
N LYS A 590 -2.71 -26.54 -37.34
CA LYS A 590 -3.97 -26.50 -36.62
C LYS A 590 -3.77 -25.97 -35.22
N GLU A 591 -4.52 -24.92 -34.87
CA GLU A 591 -4.51 -24.32 -33.56
C GLU A 591 -5.88 -24.40 -32.90
N ILE A 592 -5.89 -24.69 -31.60
CA ILE A 592 -7.08 -24.64 -30.77
C ILE A 592 -6.83 -23.61 -29.68
N HIS A 593 -7.64 -22.56 -29.67
CA HIS A 593 -7.61 -21.44 -28.73
C HIS A 593 -8.77 -21.53 -27.75
N LEU A 594 -8.63 -20.85 -26.61
CA LEU A 594 -9.77 -20.61 -25.74
C LEU A 594 -10.82 -19.75 -26.46
N THR A 595 -12.07 -19.83 -26.01
CA THR A 595 -13.20 -19.11 -26.59
C THR A 595 -12.92 -17.61 -26.68
N ASN A 596 -13.24 -17.00 -27.84
CA ASN A 596 -13.05 -15.59 -28.17
C ASN A 596 -11.61 -15.10 -28.40
N TYR A 597 -10.62 -15.99 -28.46
CA TYR A 597 -9.27 -15.64 -28.84
C TYR A 597 -9.03 -15.85 -30.33
N PRO A 598 -8.33 -14.92 -31.02
CA PRO A 598 -8.06 -15.04 -32.45
C PRO A 598 -6.93 -16.04 -32.73
N PRO A 599 -6.90 -16.67 -33.92
CA PRO A 599 -5.79 -17.50 -34.35
C PRO A 599 -4.50 -16.70 -34.56
N THR A 600 -3.33 -17.37 -34.50
CA THR A 600 -2.05 -16.74 -34.83
C THR A 600 -1.88 -16.59 -36.36
N SER A 601 -0.82 -15.88 -36.80
CA SER A 601 -0.51 -15.72 -38.24
C SER A 601 -0.18 -17.05 -38.95
N LEU A 602 0.19 -18.10 -38.20
CA LEU A 602 0.51 -19.43 -38.75
C LEU A 602 -0.61 -20.45 -38.56
N ALA A 603 -1.80 -20.03 -38.11
CA ALA A 603 -2.95 -20.93 -38.00
C ALA A 603 -3.48 -21.34 -39.38
N ASP A 604 -3.84 -22.63 -39.53
CA ASP A 604 -4.53 -23.12 -40.71
C ASP A 604 -6.00 -22.67 -40.69
N LEU A 605 -6.32 -21.65 -41.45
CA LEU A 605 -7.65 -21.06 -41.51
C LEU A 605 -8.67 -21.90 -42.26
N SER A 606 -8.24 -22.97 -43.00
CA SER A 606 -9.14 -23.92 -43.64
C SER A 606 -9.93 -24.76 -42.64
N PHE A 607 -9.46 -24.76 -41.37
CA PHE A 607 -10.06 -25.47 -40.23
C PHE A 607 -11.17 -24.71 -39.52
N ARG A 608 -11.56 -23.52 -39.98
CA ARG A 608 -12.71 -22.80 -39.40
C ARG A 608 -13.99 -23.61 -39.65
N PRO A 609 -14.78 -23.88 -38.59
CA PRO A 609 -16.12 -24.42 -38.81
C PRO A 609 -16.86 -23.46 -39.74
N GLN A 610 -17.42 -23.97 -40.82
CA GLN A 610 -18.37 -23.22 -41.62
C GLN A 610 -19.53 -22.83 -40.70
N ARG A 611 -19.75 -21.53 -40.54
CA ARG A 611 -20.86 -20.96 -39.78
C ARG A 611 -22.18 -21.39 -40.41
#